data_7a5950bf24ce8b98b68f4babc8d34996
#
_entry.id   7a5950bf24ce8b98b68f4babc8d34996
#
_cell.length_a   1.000
_cell.length_b   1.000
_cell.length_c   1.000
_cell.angle_alpha   90.00
_cell.angle_beta   90.00
_cell.angle_gamma   90.00
#
_symmetry.space_group_name_H-M   'P 1'
#
loop_
_entity.id
_entity.type
_entity.pdbx_description
1 polymer ?
#
loop_
_entity_poly.entity_id
_entity_poly.type
_entity_poly.pdbx_seq_one_letter_code
_entity_poly.pdbx_strand_id
1 'polypeptide(L)'
;MITNILPEIKEIKDEELRKKVINVWEEAIEFRGWTAEILSAIPFTLLAENVQITFINHIRAVCKMCIACDEVLDEVHSNKKTPINRDYLIAGALLADVGKLLEYEIIDGKAVKSDYGKKLRHPFSGVGLAFKHDLPPEVMHIIATHSKEGEGEKRTPESIILHHADFIDFELVK
;
A
#
# COMPACT_ATOMS: atom_id res chain seq x y z
N MET A 1 13.14 10.77 -4.68
CA MET A 1 12.37 10.22 -5.85
C MET A 1 10.93 9.92 -5.45
N ILE A 2 10.70 9.12 -4.43
CA ILE A 2 9.34 8.60 -4.11
C ILE A 2 8.32 9.68 -3.73
N THR A 3 8.70 10.72 -3.04
CA THR A 3 7.82 11.85 -2.66
C THR A 3 7.26 12.67 -3.84
N ASN A 4 7.88 12.56 -5.02
CA ASN A 4 7.37 13.17 -6.24
C ASN A 4 6.37 12.23 -6.94
N ILE A 5 6.53 10.91 -6.79
CA ILE A 5 5.67 9.88 -7.39
C ILE A 5 4.42 9.67 -6.53
N LEU A 6 4.60 9.68 -5.21
CA LEU A 6 3.55 9.56 -4.20
C LEU A 6 3.49 10.83 -3.33
N PRO A 7 2.91 11.93 -3.83
CA PRO A 7 2.82 13.17 -3.06
C PRO A 7 1.98 13.05 -1.78
N GLU A 8 1.12 12.05 -1.70
CA GLU A 8 0.27 11.73 -0.54
C GLU A 8 1.11 11.39 0.71
N ILE A 9 2.39 11.06 0.58
CA ILE A 9 3.33 10.89 1.71
C ILE A 9 3.37 12.16 2.59
N LYS A 10 3.16 13.35 2.01
CA LYS A 10 3.15 14.62 2.75
C LYS A 10 1.93 14.80 3.66
N GLU A 11 0.89 14.00 3.47
CA GLU A 11 -0.31 14.01 4.30
C GLU A 11 -0.07 13.38 5.68
N ILE A 12 0.98 12.55 5.84
CA ILE A 12 1.41 12.02 7.15
C ILE A 12 1.97 13.19 7.97
N LYS A 13 1.34 13.51 9.11
CA LYS A 13 1.73 14.63 9.98
C LYS A 13 2.94 14.29 10.85
N ASP A 14 3.00 13.06 11.35
CA ASP A 14 4.14 12.55 12.09
C ASP A 14 5.38 12.46 11.19
N GLU A 15 6.37 13.31 11.45
CA GLU A 15 7.59 13.40 10.63
C GLU A 15 8.45 12.14 10.73
N GLU A 16 8.48 11.51 11.90
CA GLU A 16 9.24 10.26 12.10
C GLU A 16 8.60 9.10 11.33
N LEU A 17 7.28 8.95 11.42
CA LEU A 17 6.53 7.95 10.66
C LEU A 17 6.68 8.20 9.16
N ARG A 18 6.55 9.45 8.71
CA ARG A 18 6.72 9.82 7.31
C ARG A 18 8.09 9.43 6.78
N LYS A 19 9.15 9.67 7.55
CA LYS A 19 10.52 9.27 7.20
C LYS A 19 10.66 7.74 7.08
N LYS A 20 10.09 6.99 8.01
CA LYS A 20 10.08 5.52 7.96
C LYS A 20 9.37 5.00 6.72
N VAL A 21 8.22 5.57 6.36
CA VAL A 21 7.49 5.23 5.11
C VAL A 21 8.36 5.46 3.88
N ILE A 22 9.08 6.59 3.82
CA ILE A 22 10.02 6.88 2.73
C ILE A 22 11.12 5.83 2.66
N ASN A 23 11.73 5.49 3.79
CA ASN A 23 12.83 4.51 3.85
C ASN A 23 12.38 3.11 3.37
N VAL A 24 11.18 2.68 3.72
CA VAL A 24 10.59 1.41 3.23
C VAL A 24 10.49 1.42 1.70
N TRP A 25 9.99 2.50 1.13
CA TRP A 25 9.90 2.65 -0.31
C TRP A 25 11.26 2.65 -0.99
N GLU A 26 12.24 3.38 -0.44
CA GLU A 26 13.59 3.46 -1.00
C GLU A 26 14.26 2.08 -1.02
N GLU A 27 14.15 1.31 0.08
CA GLU A 27 14.67 -0.06 0.11
C GLU A 27 13.96 -0.98 -0.88
N ALA A 28 12.63 -0.93 -0.97
CA ALA A 28 11.87 -1.75 -1.91
C ALA A 28 12.25 -1.45 -3.38
N ILE A 29 12.49 -0.18 -3.68
CA ILE A 29 12.94 0.28 -5.01
C ILE A 29 14.35 -0.24 -5.28
N GLU A 30 15.26 -0.13 -4.33
CA GLU A 30 16.66 -0.55 -4.47
C GLU A 30 16.77 -2.07 -4.64
N PHE A 31 15.90 -2.85 -4.00
CA PHE A 31 15.92 -4.32 -4.01
C PHE A 31 16.03 -4.93 -5.41
N ARG A 32 15.41 -4.31 -6.42
CA ARG A 32 15.47 -4.73 -7.83
C ARG A 32 15.91 -3.63 -8.79
N GLY A 33 16.31 -2.47 -8.28
CA GLY A 33 16.74 -1.35 -9.12
C GLY A 33 15.56 -0.73 -9.92
N TRP A 34 14.37 -0.62 -9.31
CA TRP A 34 13.23 -0.01 -9.96
C TRP A 34 13.50 1.46 -10.31
N THR A 35 13.26 1.86 -11.55
CA THR A 35 13.31 3.26 -11.96
C THR A 35 11.93 3.92 -11.86
N ALA A 36 11.88 5.26 -11.86
CA ALA A 36 10.62 6.01 -11.84
C ALA A 36 9.74 5.66 -13.04
N GLU A 37 10.34 5.46 -14.22
CA GLU A 37 9.66 5.08 -15.45
C GLU A 37 9.00 3.71 -15.31
N ILE A 38 9.73 2.71 -14.79
CA ILE A 38 9.23 1.35 -14.60
C ILE A 38 8.10 1.35 -13.57
N LEU A 39 8.28 2.02 -12.43
CA LEU A 39 7.24 2.13 -11.38
C LEU A 39 5.95 2.74 -11.90
N SER A 40 6.05 3.72 -12.82
CA SER A 40 4.90 4.37 -13.43
C SER A 40 4.24 3.54 -14.53
N ALA A 41 4.88 2.46 -14.99
CA ALA A 41 4.41 1.65 -16.11
C ALA A 41 3.92 0.25 -15.69
N ILE A 42 4.43 -0.33 -14.59
CA ILE A 42 4.01 -1.67 -14.16
C ILE A 42 2.52 -1.69 -13.75
N PRO A 43 1.80 -2.78 -14.05
CA PRO A 43 0.41 -2.92 -13.64
C PRO A 43 0.31 -3.10 -12.12
N PHE A 44 -0.77 -2.64 -11.52
CA PHE A 44 -0.98 -2.85 -10.08
C PHE A 44 -1.27 -4.31 -9.72
N THR A 45 -1.75 -5.11 -10.67
CA THR A 45 -2.02 -6.55 -10.47
C THR A 45 -1.61 -7.36 -11.69
N LEU A 46 -1.19 -8.61 -11.45
CA LEU A 46 -0.95 -9.63 -12.47
C LEU A 46 -2.11 -10.65 -12.54
N LEU A 47 -3.22 -10.41 -11.84
CA LEU A 47 -4.38 -11.30 -11.78
C LEU A 47 -5.42 -11.01 -12.87
N ALA A 48 -5.29 -9.90 -13.58
CA ALA A 48 -6.17 -9.50 -14.68
C ALA A 48 -5.35 -9.20 -15.93
N GLU A 49 -5.92 -9.48 -17.10
CA GLU A 49 -5.33 -9.15 -18.39
C GLU A 49 -5.66 -7.71 -18.79
N ASN A 50 -4.76 -7.08 -19.55
CA ASN A 50 -4.95 -5.72 -20.09
C ASN A 50 -5.25 -4.64 -19.06
N VAL A 51 -4.69 -4.75 -17.85
CA VAL A 51 -4.83 -3.76 -16.79
C VAL A 51 -4.20 -2.44 -17.21
N GLN A 52 -5.01 -1.40 -17.35
CA GLN A 52 -4.54 -0.05 -17.72
C GLN A 52 -4.16 0.79 -16.50
N ILE A 53 -4.59 0.39 -15.30
CA ILE A 53 -4.22 1.07 -14.06
C ILE A 53 -2.83 0.64 -13.63
N THR A 54 -1.95 1.63 -13.45
CA THR A 54 -0.58 1.38 -13.01
C THR A 54 -0.52 1.18 -11.51
N PHE A 55 0.55 0.54 -11.06
CA PHE A 55 0.85 0.32 -9.63
C PHE A 55 0.78 1.61 -8.81
N ILE A 56 1.40 2.67 -9.30
CA ILE A 56 1.40 3.97 -8.61
C ILE A 56 0.00 4.60 -8.59
N ASN A 57 -0.75 4.52 -9.70
CA ASN A 57 -2.10 5.08 -9.75
C ASN A 57 -3.05 4.37 -8.79
N HIS A 58 -2.95 3.04 -8.68
CA HIS A 58 -3.70 2.26 -7.70
C HIS A 58 -3.41 2.73 -6.26
N ILE A 59 -2.14 2.76 -5.85
CA ILE A 59 -1.75 3.19 -4.51
C ILE A 59 -2.28 4.60 -4.19
N ARG A 60 -2.17 5.52 -5.14
CA ARG A 60 -2.66 6.89 -4.98
C ARG A 60 -4.18 6.95 -4.88
N ALA A 61 -4.90 6.18 -5.71
CA ALA A 61 -6.36 6.10 -5.65
C ALA A 61 -6.82 5.55 -4.30
N VAL A 62 -6.27 4.43 -3.87
CA VAL A 62 -6.57 3.79 -2.58
C VAL A 62 -6.28 4.74 -1.41
N CYS A 63 -5.10 5.38 -1.40
CA CYS A 63 -4.75 6.33 -0.35
C CYS A 63 -5.73 7.51 -0.28
N LYS A 64 -6.11 8.09 -1.42
CA LYS A 64 -7.08 9.19 -1.47
C LYS A 64 -8.48 8.76 -1.04
N MET A 65 -8.92 7.55 -1.39
CA MET A 65 -10.19 7.02 -0.90
C MET A 65 -10.16 6.82 0.62
N CYS A 66 -9.05 6.34 1.18
CA CYS A 66 -8.87 6.22 2.63
C CYS A 66 -8.99 7.59 3.33
N ILE A 67 -8.32 8.61 2.80
CA ILE A 67 -8.36 9.98 3.32
C ILE A 67 -9.80 10.53 3.27
N ALA A 68 -10.47 10.41 2.13
CA ALA A 68 -11.85 10.89 1.97
C ALA A 68 -12.82 10.13 2.88
N CYS A 69 -12.65 8.82 3.05
CA CYS A 69 -13.46 8.03 3.97
C CYS A 69 -13.31 8.49 5.43
N ASP A 70 -12.08 8.72 5.88
CA ASP A 70 -11.81 9.25 7.22
C ASP A 70 -12.45 10.63 7.42
N GLU A 71 -12.33 11.54 6.45
CA GLU A 71 -12.94 12.88 6.49
C GLU A 71 -14.47 12.83 6.59
N VAL A 72 -15.12 12.00 5.79
CA VAL A 72 -16.57 11.82 5.84
C VAL A 72 -17.04 11.22 7.17
N LEU A 73 -16.30 10.23 7.70
CA LEU A 73 -16.63 9.62 8.99
C LEU A 73 -16.40 10.59 10.16
N ASP A 74 -15.41 11.47 10.08
CA ASP A 74 -15.20 12.53 11.08
C ASP A 74 -16.32 13.59 11.03
N GLU A 75 -16.71 14.01 9.83
CA GLU A 75 -17.76 15.03 9.65
C GLU A 75 -19.13 14.54 10.14
N VAL A 76 -19.50 13.31 9.75
CA VAL A 76 -20.88 12.80 9.94
C VAL A 76 -21.03 12.05 11.26
N HIS A 77 -19.99 11.35 11.72
CA HIS A 77 -20.03 10.53 12.93
C HIS A 77 -19.29 11.20 14.10
N SER A 78 -19.77 12.34 14.56
CA SER A 78 -19.16 13.14 15.65
C SER A 78 -18.93 12.37 16.96
N ASN A 79 -19.61 11.23 17.17
CA ASN A 79 -19.52 10.38 18.36
C ASN A 79 -19.03 8.96 18.02
N LYS A 80 -18.16 8.80 17.01
CA LYS A 80 -17.63 7.48 16.68
C LYS A 80 -16.92 6.83 17.88
N LYS A 81 -17.29 5.58 18.15
CA LYS A 81 -16.80 4.83 19.33
C LYS A 81 -15.31 4.49 19.24
N THR A 82 -14.75 4.48 18.05
CA THR A 82 -13.37 4.05 17.79
C THR A 82 -12.69 5.11 16.94
N PRO A 83 -11.72 5.84 17.47
CA PRO A 83 -10.98 6.82 16.72
C PRO A 83 -10.14 6.14 15.63
N ILE A 84 -10.01 6.79 14.48
CA ILE A 84 -9.10 6.41 13.40
C ILE A 84 -7.81 7.20 13.57
N ASN A 85 -6.67 6.52 13.56
CA ASN A 85 -5.40 7.19 13.45
C ASN A 85 -5.09 7.49 11.98
N ARG A 86 -5.31 8.74 11.58
CA ARG A 86 -5.15 9.19 10.19
C ARG A 86 -3.75 8.92 9.64
N ASP A 87 -2.72 9.16 10.43
CA ASP A 87 -1.34 8.94 9.99
C ASP A 87 -1.04 7.45 9.76
N TYR A 88 -1.57 6.56 10.60
CA TYR A 88 -1.45 5.11 10.41
C TYR A 88 -2.26 4.62 9.20
N LEU A 89 -3.45 5.17 8.98
CA LEU A 89 -4.27 4.87 7.81
C LEU A 89 -3.54 5.24 6.51
N ILE A 90 -2.99 6.45 6.44
CA ILE A 90 -2.24 6.92 5.27
C ILE A 90 -0.96 6.11 5.07
N ALA A 91 -0.19 5.87 6.14
CA ALA A 91 1.02 5.05 6.07
C ALA A 91 0.71 3.62 5.60
N GLY A 92 -0.35 3.01 6.14
CA GLY A 92 -0.83 1.70 5.73
C GLY A 92 -1.24 1.66 4.27
N ALA A 93 -2.01 2.65 3.79
CA ALA A 93 -2.46 2.75 2.41
C ALA A 93 -1.28 2.92 1.42
N LEU A 94 -0.27 3.69 1.81
CA LEU A 94 0.94 3.88 1.00
C LEU A 94 1.85 2.65 0.97
N LEU A 95 1.78 1.78 1.98
CA LEU A 95 2.68 0.64 2.14
C LEU A 95 2.01 -0.73 1.89
N ALA A 96 0.68 -0.80 1.79
CA ALA A 96 -0.05 -2.05 1.63
C ALA A 96 0.54 -2.93 0.52
N ASP A 97 0.83 -2.32 -0.59
CA ASP A 97 1.31 -2.99 -1.81
C ASP A 97 2.83 -2.90 -2.03
N VAL A 98 3.59 -2.25 -1.16
CA VAL A 98 5.03 -2.04 -1.35
C VAL A 98 5.80 -3.35 -1.59
N GLY A 99 5.35 -4.43 -0.97
CA GLY A 99 5.92 -5.77 -1.16
C GLY A 99 5.81 -6.32 -2.59
N LYS A 100 4.94 -5.75 -3.45
CA LYS A 100 4.87 -6.09 -4.89
C LYS A 100 6.18 -5.78 -5.60
N LEU A 101 6.95 -4.81 -5.13
CA LEU A 101 8.27 -4.52 -5.69
C LEU A 101 9.29 -5.65 -5.46
N LEU A 102 9.07 -6.50 -4.46
CA LEU A 102 9.85 -7.71 -4.23
C LEU A 102 9.21 -8.91 -4.97
N GLU A 103 7.88 -8.92 -5.08
CA GLU A 103 7.12 -9.99 -5.73
C GLU A 103 7.27 -9.98 -7.26
N TYR A 104 7.41 -8.80 -7.87
CA TYR A 104 7.49 -8.64 -9.32
C TYR A 104 8.93 -8.51 -9.82
N GLU A 105 9.13 -8.85 -11.09
CA GLU A 105 10.34 -8.58 -11.86
C GLU A 105 9.99 -8.26 -13.32
N ILE A 106 10.90 -7.68 -14.06
CA ILE A 106 10.71 -7.39 -15.49
C ILE A 106 11.47 -8.41 -16.31
N ILE A 107 10.75 -9.14 -17.16
CA ILE A 107 11.34 -10.04 -18.19
C ILE A 107 10.77 -9.61 -19.54
N ASP A 108 11.67 -9.34 -20.50
CA ASP A 108 11.31 -8.90 -21.85
C ASP A 108 10.34 -7.70 -21.87
N GLY A 109 10.57 -6.74 -20.96
CA GLY A 109 9.75 -5.52 -20.84
C GLY A 109 8.37 -5.73 -20.18
N LYS A 110 8.08 -6.91 -19.67
CA LYS A 110 6.80 -7.22 -19.00
C LYS A 110 7.01 -7.51 -17.52
N ALA A 111 6.09 -7.01 -16.70
CA ALA A 111 6.05 -7.39 -15.30
C ALA A 111 5.55 -8.82 -15.15
N VAL A 112 6.31 -9.64 -14.44
CA VAL A 112 5.99 -11.03 -14.13
C VAL A 112 6.24 -11.31 -12.66
N LYS A 113 5.70 -12.43 -12.17
CA LYS A 113 5.95 -12.87 -10.81
C LYS A 113 7.32 -13.52 -10.68
N SER A 114 8.18 -12.94 -9.86
CA SER A 114 9.54 -13.45 -9.61
C SER A 114 9.54 -14.76 -8.83
N ASP A 115 10.68 -15.46 -8.80
CA ASP A 115 10.82 -16.66 -7.97
C ASP A 115 10.70 -16.37 -6.47
N TYR A 116 11.08 -15.18 -6.04
CA TYR A 116 10.80 -14.70 -4.68
C TYR A 116 9.28 -14.56 -4.47
N GLY A 117 8.57 -13.91 -5.37
CA GLY A 117 7.14 -13.67 -5.29
C GLY A 117 6.29 -14.95 -5.37
N LYS A 118 6.78 -16.00 -6.03
CA LYS A 118 6.10 -17.33 -6.03
C LYS A 118 6.08 -17.97 -4.65
N LYS A 119 7.03 -17.61 -3.77
CA LYS A 119 7.18 -18.17 -2.42
C LYS A 119 6.62 -17.25 -1.34
N LEU A 120 6.73 -15.95 -1.51
CA LEU A 120 6.35 -14.96 -0.51
C LEU A 120 5.50 -13.85 -1.13
N ARG A 121 4.24 -13.79 -0.73
CA ARG A 121 3.27 -12.80 -1.19
C ARG A 121 3.57 -11.42 -0.62
N HIS A 122 3.17 -10.38 -1.37
CA HIS A 122 3.46 -8.98 -1.02
C HIS A 122 3.00 -8.52 0.38
N PRO A 123 1.90 -8.99 0.99
CA PRO A 123 1.58 -8.57 2.35
C PRO A 123 2.64 -9.01 3.35
N PHE A 124 3.18 -10.23 3.21
CA PHE A 124 4.22 -10.73 4.10
C PHE A 124 5.56 -10.03 3.91
N SER A 125 5.99 -9.84 2.66
CA SER A 125 7.22 -9.09 2.37
C SER A 125 7.10 -7.61 2.73
N GLY A 126 5.92 -7.01 2.55
CA GLY A 126 5.62 -5.65 3.00
C GLY A 126 5.74 -5.48 4.50
N VAL A 127 5.21 -6.43 5.29
CA VAL A 127 5.40 -6.45 6.76
C VAL A 127 6.88 -6.60 7.11
N GLY A 128 7.63 -7.45 6.41
CA GLY A 128 9.07 -7.62 6.62
C GLY A 128 9.85 -6.33 6.41
N LEU A 129 9.55 -5.58 5.35
CA LEU A 129 10.13 -4.27 5.11
C LEU A 129 9.74 -3.25 6.20
N ALA A 130 8.45 -3.21 6.57
CA ALA A 130 7.96 -2.32 7.61
C ALA A 130 8.61 -2.59 8.97
N PHE A 131 8.76 -3.86 9.34
CA PHE A 131 9.46 -4.27 10.57
C PHE A 131 10.93 -3.84 10.59
N LYS A 132 11.63 -4.00 9.47
CA LYS A 132 13.04 -3.59 9.35
C LYS A 132 13.25 -2.08 9.53
N HIS A 133 12.25 -1.28 9.23
CA HIS A 133 12.28 0.17 9.38
C HIS A 133 11.53 0.67 10.64
N ASP A 134 11.31 -0.20 11.61
CA ASP A 134 10.69 0.13 12.90
C ASP A 134 9.32 0.85 12.77
N LEU A 135 8.50 0.45 11.78
CA LEU A 135 7.14 0.95 11.72
C LEU A 135 6.29 0.44 12.88
N PRO A 136 5.27 1.20 13.32
CA PRO A 136 4.35 0.77 14.36
C PRO A 136 3.64 -0.54 14.01
N PRO A 137 3.39 -1.44 14.98
CA PRO A 137 2.68 -2.69 14.74
C PRO A 137 1.28 -2.49 14.14
N GLU A 138 0.63 -1.35 14.39
CA GLU A 138 -0.65 -0.97 13.81
C GLU A 138 -0.53 -0.80 12.29
N VAL A 139 0.52 -0.16 11.79
CA VAL A 139 0.77 -0.02 10.35
C VAL A 139 1.12 -1.37 9.73
N MET A 140 1.94 -2.17 10.40
CA MET A 140 2.24 -3.54 9.96
C MET A 140 0.98 -4.42 9.89
N HIS A 141 0.05 -4.28 10.87
CA HIS A 141 -1.23 -4.97 10.85
C HIS A 141 -2.07 -4.57 9.63
N ILE A 142 -2.13 -3.29 9.29
CA ILE A 142 -2.83 -2.81 8.09
C ILE A 142 -2.24 -3.47 6.84
N ILE A 143 -0.91 -3.49 6.70
CA ILE A 143 -0.23 -4.14 5.57
C ILE A 143 -0.55 -5.65 5.52
N ALA A 144 -0.51 -6.34 6.66
CA ALA A 144 -0.75 -7.77 6.73
C ALA A 144 -2.19 -8.17 6.35
N THR A 145 -3.17 -7.30 6.66
CA THR A 145 -4.60 -7.66 6.61
C THR A 145 -5.38 -6.96 5.49
N HIS A 146 -4.72 -6.16 4.63
CA HIS A 146 -5.42 -5.40 3.60
C HIS A 146 -6.06 -6.29 2.53
N SER A 147 -5.40 -7.37 2.15
CA SER A 147 -5.79 -8.24 1.04
C SER A 147 -6.36 -9.58 1.52
N LYS A 148 -6.51 -10.53 0.59
CA LYS A 148 -7.08 -11.87 0.83
C LYS A 148 -6.32 -12.64 1.92
N GLU A 149 -5.02 -12.42 2.06
CA GLU A 149 -4.19 -13.06 3.06
C GLU A 149 -4.60 -12.72 4.51
N GLY A 150 -5.32 -11.60 4.69
CA GLY A 150 -5.90 -11.17 5.98
C GLY A 150 -7.33 -11.65 6.24
N GLU A 151 -7.91 -12.49 5.37
CA GLU A 151 -9.24 -13.07 5.61
C GLU A 151 -9.23 -13.95 6.85
N GLY A 152 -10.17 -13.70 7.76
CA GLY A 152 -10.26 -14.40 9.05
C GLY A 152 -9.60 -13.64 10.21
N GLU A 153 -8.79 -12.64 9.95
CA GLU A 153 -8.22 -11.79 10.99
C GLU A 153 -9.15 -10.62 11.35
N LYS A 154 -9.08 -10.19 12.62
CA LYS A 154 -9.85 -9.02 13.07
C LYS A 154 -9.13 -7.75 12.64
N ARG A 155 -9.69 -7.04 11.66
CA ARG A 155 -9.16 -5.77 11.19
C ARG A 155 -9.36 -4.63 12.18
N THR A 156 -8.37 -3.73 12.30
CA THR A 156 -8.54 -2.42 12.96
C THR A 156 -9.41 -1.50 12.10
N PRO A 157 -9.93 -0.38 12.64
CA PRO A 157 -10.71 0.59 11.85
C PRO A 157 -9.98 1.05 10.58
N GLU A 158 -8.68 1.35 10.68
CA GLU A 158 -7.83 1.75 9.57
C GLU A 158 -7.72 0.62 8.53
N SER A 159 -7.51 -0.62 9.00
CA SER A 159 -7.43 -1.79 8.11
C SER A 159 -8.76 -2.09 7.42
N ILE A 160 -9.91 -1.83 8.07
CA ILE A 160 -11.24 -1.96 7.44
C ILE A 160 -11.37 -0.95 6.30
N ILE A 161 -11.05 0.31 6.54
CA ILE A 161 -11.14 1.36 5.52
C ILE A 161 -10.25 1.02 4.34
N LEU A 162 -8.99 0.69 4.60
CA LEU A 162 -8.05 0.34 3.54
C LEU A 162 -8.50 -0.88 2.75
N HIS A 163 -8.90 -1.95 3.41
CA HIS A 163 -9.36 -3.18 2.75
C HIS A 163 -10.48 -2.89 1.74
N HIS A 164 -11.49 -2.12 2.15
CA HIS A 164 -12.59 -1.80 1.25
C HIS A 164 -12.18 -0.83 0.14
N ALA A 165 -11.33 0.16 0.41
CA ALA A 165 -10.81 1.06 -0.61
C ALA A 165 -9.97 0.31 -1.67
N ASP A 166 -9.13 -0.61 -1.25
CA ASP A 166 -8.32 -1.47 -2.12
C ASP A 166 -9.19 -2.34 -3.03
N PHE A 167 -10.21 -3.01 -2.45
CA PHE A 167 -11.13 -3.86 -3.20
C PHE A 167 -12.04 -3.07 -4.14
N ILE A 168 -12.45 -1.84 -3.78
CA ILE A 168 -13.19 -0.97 -4.71
C ILE A 168 -12.37 -0.74 -5.97
N ASP A 169 -11.11 -0.32 -5.84
CA ASP A 169 -10.26 -0.05 -7.01
C ASP A 169 -9.96 -1.32 -7.80
N PHE A 170 -9.72 -2.44 -7.11
CA PHE A 170 -9.44 -3.74 -7.73
C PHE A 170 -10.64 -4.30 -8.51
N GLU A 171 -11.85 -4.26 -7.94
CA GLU A 171 -13.04 -4.85 -8.55
C GLU A 171 -13.57 -4.04 -9.74
N LEU A 172 -13.33 -2.72 -9.76
CA LEU A 172 -13.68 -1.86 -10.90
C LEU A 172 -12.81 -2.14 -12.14
N VAL A 173 -11.66 -2.79 -11.98
CA VAL A 173 -10.69 -3.04 -13.07
C VAL A 173 -10.72 -4.51 -13.53
N LYS A 174 -11.31 -5.39 -12.74
CA LYS A 174 -11.45 -6.82 -13.01
C LYS A 174 -12.69 -7.10 -13.92
#